data_4a49aa2688c87fc16f5ce0bb4bc93fa6
#
_entry.id   4a49aa2688c87fc16f5ce0bb4bc93fa6
#
_cell.length_a   1.000
_cell.length_b   1.000
_cell.length_c   1.000
_cell.angle_alpha   90.00
_cell.angle_beta   90.00
_cell.angle_gamma   90.00
#
_symmetry.space_group_name_H-M   'P 1'
#
loop_
_entity.id
_entity.type
_entity.pdbx_description
1 polymer ?
#
loop_
_entity_poly.entity_id
_entity_poly.type
_entity_poly.pdbx_seq_one_letter_code
_entity_poly.pdbx_strand_id
1 'polypeptide(L)'
;SRQSMDLVIGFCGAVGSGIKSIVDVTEEELDDLGYDVYRIRVSELMQKLFSEWRDDIVTPFDRYHKLQDFGDALRNKYYPHILSEAVIHEIKIEKGIDTSSKKNKKAFLVDQLKHQDEIELLRMVYQHNFYLLGVIRSEVERKRNLRDEGLSKSEVDIVIHHDRKSESDYGQQTAKAILDSDYFVK
;
A
#
# COMPACT_ATOMS: atom_id res chain seq x y z
N SER A 1 11.64 -26.10 -12.60
CA SER A 1 10.38 -25.38 -12.28
C SER A 1 10.28 -24.17 -13.20
N ARG A 2 9.16 -24.01 -13.92
CA ARG A 2 8.88 -22.76 -14.64
C ARG A 2 8.80 -21.65 -13.57
N GLN A 3 9.71 -20.68 -13.59
CA GLN A 3 9.55 -19.47 -12.85
C GLN A 3 8.24 -18.78 -13.26
N SER A 4 7.39 -18.47 -12.32
CA SER A 4 6.18 -17.68 -12.58
C SER A 4 6.60 -16.36 -13.21
N MET A 5 5.93 -15.94 -14.28
CA MET A 5 6.13 -14.63 -14.89
C MET A 5 5.32 -13.53 -14.18
N ASP A 6 4.63 -13.89 -13.12
CA ASP A 6 3.83 -12.95 -12.35
C ASP A 6 4.72 -11.97 -11.58
N LEU A 7 4.25 -10.73 -11.48
CA LEU A 7 4.90 -9.67 -10.74
C LEU A 7 4.08 -9.28 -9.51
N VAL A 8 4.77 -8.90 -8.45
CA VAL A 8 4.18 -8.23 -7.29
C VAL A 8 4.92 -6.91 -7.10
N ILE A 9 4.20 -5.80 -7.23
CA ILE A 9 4.77 -4.46 -7.10
C ILE A 9 4.12 -3.78 -5.91
N GLY A 10 4.94 -3.54 -4.88
CA GLY A 10 4.55 -2.76 -3.70
C GLY A 10 4.82 -1.27 -3.92
N PHE A 11 3.96 -0.44 -3.36
CA PHE A 11 4.10 1.01 -3.35
C PHE A 11 4.20 1.49 -1.91
N CYS A 12 5.14 2.37 -1.65
CA CYS A 12 5.26 3.05 -0.37
C CYS A 12 5.56 4.54 -0.57
N GLY A 13 5.17 5.35 0.39
CA GLY A 13 5.38 6.78 0.38
C GLY A 13 4.72 7.43 1.58
N ALA A 14 5.20 8.61 1.94
CA ALA A 14 4.60 9.38 3.00
C ALA A 14 3.18 9.86 2.61
N VAL A 15 2.33 10.08 3.60
CA VAL A 15 0.96 10.55 3.37
C VAL A 15 0.94 11.82 2.51
N GLY A 16 0.01 11.87 1.53
CA GLY A 16 -0.08 12.97 0.58
C GLY A 16 0.91 12.93 -0.59
N SER A 17 1.72 11.87 -0.74
CA SER A 17 2.71 11.78 -1.82
C SER A 17 2.14 11.45 -3.21
N GLY A 18 0.81 11.24 -3.33
CA GLY A 18 0.16 11.00 -4.62
C GLY A 18 0.39 9.61 -5.19
N ILE A 19 0.53 8.60 -4.33
CA ILE A 19 0.74 7.20 -4.72
C ILE A 19 -0.32 6.71 -5.71
N LYS A 20 -1.59 7.11 -5.53
CA LYS A 20 -2.67 6.69 -6.42
C LYS A 20 -2.35 6.94 -7.90
N SER A 21 -1.84 8.12 -8.24
CA SER A 21 -1.49 8.46 -9.63
C SER A 21 -0.37 7.58 -10.17
N ILE A 22 0.61 7.23 -9.34
CA ILE A 22 1.70 6.34 -9.73
C ILE A 22 1.20 4.90 -9.95
N VAL A 23 0.30 4.44 -9.10
CA VAL A 23 -0.35 3.12 -9.27
C VAL A 23 -1.18 3.09 -10.55
N ASP A 24 -1.97 4.15 -10.84
CA ASP A 24 -2.79 4.26 -12.05
C ASP A 24 -1.91 4.14 -13.31
N VAL A 25 -0.82 4.89 -13.40
CA VAL A 25 0.12 4.82 -14.54
C VAL A 25 0.80 3.44 -14.63
N THR A 26 1.19 2.85 -13.50
CA THR A 26 1.82 1.52 -13.49
C THR A 26 0.85 0.45 -14.00
N GLU A 27 -0.42 0.55 -13.65
CA GLU A 27 -1.47 -0.34 -14.12
C GLU A 27 -1.62 -0.27 -15.65
N GLU A 28 -1.73 0.95 -16.21
CA GLU A 28 -1.84 1.18 -17.65
C GLU A 28 -0.63 0.59 -18.41
N GLU A 29 0.59 0.88 -17.97
CA GLU A 29 1.81 0.38 -18.61
C GLU A 29 1.91 -1.14 -18.56
N LEU A 30 1.53 -1.77 -17.45
CA LEU A 30 1.56 -3.23 -17.32
C LEU A 30 0.47 -3.90 -18.18
N ASP A 31 -0.72 -3.27 -18.28
CA ASP A 31 -1.77 -3.77 -19.17
C ASP A 31 -1.32 -3.73 -20.62
N ASP A 32 -0.70 -2.66 -21.06
CA ASP A 32 -0.11 -2.51 -22.40
C ASP A 32 1.01 -3.53 -22.67
N LEU A 33 1.76 -3.91 -21.64
CA LEU A 33 2.76 -4.98 -21.70
C LEU A 33 2.16 -6.39 -21.65
N GLY A 34 0.84 -6.51 -21.61
CA GLY A 34 0.11 -7.77 -21.67
C GLY A 34 0.01 -8.51 -20.35
N TYR A 35 0.05 -7.81 -19.22
CA TYR A 35 -0.29 -8.38 -17.91
C TYR A 35 -1.79 -8.28 -17.64
N ASP A 36 -2.34 -9.28 -16.95
CA ASP A 36 -3.58 -9.10 -16.19
C ASP A 36 -3.23 -8.41 -14.87
N VAL A 37 -3.71 -7.19 -14.69
CA VAL A 37 -3.32 -6.36 -13.53
C VAL A 37 -4.41 -6.40 -12.46
N TYR A 38 -3.99 -6.69 -11.22
CA TYR A 38 -4.85 -6.72 -10.04
C TYR A 38 -4.36 -5.71 -9.01
N ARG A 39 -5.20 -4.75 -8.66
CA ARG A 39 -4.90 -3.77 -7.62
C ARG A 39 -5.39 -4.29 -6.27
N ILE A 40 -4.48 -4.35 -5.30
CA ILE A 40 -4.76 -4.74 -3.92
C ILE A 40 -4.53 -3.52 -3.02
N ARG A 41 -5.62 -2.91 -2.57
CA ARG A 41 -5.57 -1.81 -1.61
C ARG A 41 -5.56 -2.37 -0.20
N VAL A 42 -4.46 -2.17 0.53
CA VAL A 42 -4.30 -2.65 1.90
C VAL A 42 -5.39 -2.10 2.82
N SER A 43 -5.80 -0.84 2.62
CA SER A 43 -6.90 -0.23 3.39
C SER A 43 -8.26 -0.90 3.17
N GLU A 44 -8.52 -1.41 1.97
CA GLU A 44 -9.76 -2.15 1.67
C GLU A 44 -9.71 -3.55 2.27
N LEU A 45 -8.53 -4.21 2.23
CA LEU A 45 -8.34 -5.50 2.91
C LEU A 45 -8.53 -5.40 4.42
N MET A 46 -8.03 -4.34 5.04
CA MET A 46 -8.26 -4.08 6.45
C MET A 46 -9.77 -4.01 6.78
N GLN A 47 -10.52 -3.28 5.98
CA GLN A 47 -11.98 -3.15 6.15
C GLN A 47 -12.73 -4.45 5.88
N LYS A 48 -12.28 -5.23 4.90
CA LYS A 48 -12.90 -6.51 4.52
C LYS A 48 -12.68 -7.61 5.57
N LEU A 49 -11.46 -7.72 6.08
CA LEU A 49 -11.05 -8.85 6.94
C LEU A 49 -11.27 -8.61 8.42
N PHE A 50 -11.22 -7.34 8.85
CA PHE A 50 -11.34 -6.96 10.24
C PHE A 50 -12.64 -6.18 10.45
N SER A 51 -13.75 -6.91 10.51
CA SER A 51 -15.11 -6.36 10.59
C SER A 51 -15.42 -5.57 11.88
N GLU A 52 -14.55 -5.63 12.87
CA GLU A 52 -14.64 -4.84 14.11
C GLU A 52 -14.55 -3.33 13.81
N TRP A 53 -14.05 -2.97 12.62
CA TRP A 53 -13.84 -1.60 12.20
C TRP A 53 -14.91 -1.14 11.19
N ARG A 54 -16.10 -0.84 11.67
CA ARG A 54 -17.20 -0.24 10.89
C ARG A 54 -17.55 1.16 11.39
N ASP A 55 -16.54 1.98 11.63
CA ASP A 55 -16.82 3.38 11.91
C ASP A 55 -17.20 4.12 10.63
N ASP A 56 -18.23 4.95 10.72
CA ASP A 56 -18.65 5.79 9.62
C ASP A 56 -17.54 6.74 9.22
N ILE A 57 -16.91 6.50 8.07
CA ILE A 57 -15.99 7.43 7.45
C ILE A 57 -16.84 8.48 6.74
N VAL A 58 -16.92 9.67 7.32
CA VAL A 58 -17.75 10.77 6.79
C VAL A 58 -16.91 11.76 5.98
N THR A 59 -15.68 11.99 6.40
CA THR A 59 -14.79 13.00 5.79
C THR A 59 -13.49 12.38 5.28
N PRO A 60 -12.77 13.04 4.36
CA PRO A 60 -11.43 12.63 3.97
C PRO A 60 -10.46 12.55 5.15
N PHE A 61 -10.57 13.46 6.13
CA PHE A 61 -9.77 13.45 7.34
C PHE A 61 -10.05 12.19 8.18
N ASP A 62 -11.33 11.85 8.41
CA ASP A 62 -11.70 10.63 9.14
C ASP A 62 -11.07 9.39 8.49
N ARG A 63 -11.08 9.35 7.15
CA ARG A 63 -10.49 8.25 6.42
C ARG A 63 -8.99 8.10 6.73
N TYR A 64 -8.23 9.18 6.63
CA TYR A 64 -6.78 9.13 6.91
C TYR A 64 -6.51 8.77 8.36
N HIS A 65 -7.12 9.47 9.30
CA HIS A 65 -6.88 9.31 10.73
C HIS A 65 -7.27 7.89 11.19
N LYS A 66 -8.48 7.44 10.88
CA LYS A 66 -8.97 6.12 11.29
C LYS A 66 -8.18 4.97 10.66
N LEU A 67 -7.81 5.09 9.37
CA LEU A 67 -7.00 4.05 8.72
C LEU A 67 -5.59 3.95 9.30
N GLN A 68 -4.97 5.09 9.67
CA GLN A 68 -3.69 5.09 10.35
C GLN A 68 -3.79 4.40 11.71
N ASP A 69 -4.73 4.83 12.55
CA ASP A 69 -4.95 4.26 13.88
C ASP A 69 -5.28 2.76 13.83
N PHE A 70 -6.12 2.35 12.88
CA PHE A 70 -6.51 0.97 12.75
C PHE A 70 -5.37 0.08 12.26
N GLY A 71 -4.59 0.53 11.30
CA GLY A 71 -3.40 -0.19 10.83
C GLY A 71 -2.39 -0.39 11.96
N ASP A 72 -2.14 0.65 12.75
CA ASP A 72 -1.26 0.58 13.91
C ASP A 72 -1.80 -0.35 15.01
N ALA A 73 -3.10 -0.31 15.27
CA ALA A 73 -3.77 -1.20 16.22
C ALA A 73 -3.67 -2.67 15.80
N LEU A 74 -3.84 -2.98 14.51
CA LEU A 74 -3.70 -4.35 14.00
C LEU A 74 -2.27 -4.87 14.14
N ARG A 75 -1.26 -4.05 13.77
CA ARG A 75 0.15 -4.43 13.91
C ARG A 75 0.53 -4.66 15.38
N ASN A 76 0.01 -3.85 16.28
CA ASN A 76 0.24 -3.99 17.72
C ASN A 76 -0.47 -5.21 18.30
N LYS A 77 -1.72 -5.47 17.90
CA LYS A 77 -2.54 -6.59 18.41
C LYS A 77 -2.00 -7.95 17.95
N TYR A 78 -1.53 -8.04 16.73
CA TYR A 78 -1.06 -9.28 16.13
C TYR A 78 0.47 -9.27 15.99
N TYR A 79 0.98 -8.70 14.90
CA TYR A 79 2.40 -8.52 14.61
C TYR A 79 2.61 -7.57 13.43
N PRO A 80 3.81 -6.97 13.26
CA PRO A 80 4.03 -5.88 12.30
C PRO A 80 3.71 -6.22 10.84
N HIS A 81 3.82 -7.47 10.42
CA HIS A 81 3.60 -7.90 9.03
C HIS A 81 2.20 -8.49 8.76
N ILE A 82 1.24 -8.37 9.68
CA ILE A 82 -0.10 -8.94 9.54
C ILE A 82 -0.81 -8.52 8.24
N LEU A 83 -0.63 -7.29 7.81
CA LEU A 83 -1.28 -6.79 6.60
C LEU A 83 -0.68 -7.39 5.33
N SER A 84 0.61 -7.71 5.31
CA SER A 84 1.22 -8.44 4.19
C SER A 84 0.79 -9.89 4.11
N GLU A 85 0.48 -10.56 5.22
CA GLU A 85 -0.15 -11.88 5.18
C GLU A 85 -1.53 -11.82 4.52
N ALA A 86 -2.31 -10.79 4.83
CA ALA A 86 -3.60 -10.55 4.15
C ALA A 86 -3.42 -10.35 2.65
N VAL A 87 -2.41 -9.58 2.23
CA VAL A 87 -2.05 -9.38 0.81
C VAL A 87 -1.66 -10.70 0.15
N ILE A 88 -0.81 -11.51 0.78
CA ILE A 88 -0.39 -12.82 0.26
C ILE A 88 -1.60 -13.75 0.08
N HIS A 89 -2.52 -13.73 1.04
CA HIS A 89 -3.75 -14.51 0.95
C HIS A 89 -4.63 -14.07 -0.22
N GLU A 90 -4.82 -12.76 -0.42
CA GLU A 90 -5.58 -12.22 -1.55
C GLU A 90 -4.94 -12.57 -2.89
N ILE A 91 -3.62 -12.43 -3.03
CA ILE A 91 -2.88 -12.84 -4.23
C ILE A 91 -3.09 -14.33 -4.52
N LYS A 92 -3.09 -15.18 -3.48
CA LYS A 92 -3.31 -16.62 -3.65
C LYS A 92 -4.73 -16.91 -4.15
N ILE A 93 -5.74 -16.20 -3.67
CA ILE A 93 -7.11 -16.33 -4.14
C ILE A 93 -7.19 -15.94 -5.63
N GLU A 94 -6.68 -14.76 -5.99
CA GLU A 94 -6.69 -14.26 -7.37
C GLU A 94 -5.92 -15.17 -8.35
N LYS A 95 -4.83 -15.78 -7.90
CA LYS A 95 -4.11 -16.79 -8.70
C LYS A 95 -4.89 -18.08 -8.88
N GLY A 96 -5.72 -18.45 -7.91
CA GLY A 96 -6.55 -19.65 -7.95
C GLY A 96 -7.82 -19.49 -8.80
N ILE A 97 -8.23 -18.26 -9.10
CA ILE A 97 -9.34 -18.00 -10.00
C ILE A 97 -8.85 -18.25 -11.43
N ASP A 98 -9.34 -19.33 -12.06
CA ASP A 98 -9.11 -19.60 -13.47
C ASP A 98 -9.91 -18.59 -14.29
N THR A 99 -9.26 -17.49 -14.60
CA THR A 99 -9.82 -16.54 -15.54
C THR A 99 -9.55 -17.09 -16.93
N SER A 100 -10.57 -17.17 -17.76
CA SER A 100 -10.47 -17.43 -19.20
C SER A 100 -9.69 -16.31 -19.94
N SER A 101 -8.86 -15.58 -19.21
CA SER A 101 -7.98 -14.54 -19.71
C SER A 101 -6.96 -15.14 -20.67
N LYS A 102 -6.82 -14.50 -21.83
CA LYS A 102 -5.80 -14.85 -22.83
C LYS A 102 -4.38 -14.44 -22.39
N LYS A 103 -4.26 -13.68 -21.30
CA LYS A 103 -2.98 -13.19 -20.77
C LYS A 103 -2.39 -14.24 -19.84
N ASN A 104 -1.15 -14.66 -20.11
CA ASN A 104 -0.47 -15.75 -19.38
C ASN A 104 0.33 -15.26 -18.16
N LYS A 105 0.31 -13.96 -17.84
CA LYS A 105 1.09 -13.34 -16.76
C LYS A 105 0.24 -12.34 -16.00
N LYS A 106 0.33 -12.40 -14.68
CA LYS A 106 -0.42 -11.53 -13.76
C LYS A 106 0.51 -10.54 -13.07
N ALA A 107 0.03 -9.34 -12.81
CA ALA A 107 0.70 -8.35 -11.99
C ALA A 107 -0.21 -7.92 -10.84
N PHE A 108 0.34 -7.94 -9.62
CA PHE A 108 -0.37 -7.54 -8.40
C PHE A 108 0.24 -6.25 -7.89
N LEU A 109 -0.56 -5.17 -7.85
CA LEU A 109 -0.16 -3.86 -7.37
C LEU A 109 -0.65 -3.67 -5.94
N VAL A 110 0.29 -3.62 -4.98
CA VAL A 110 -0.01 -3.52 -3.55
C VAL A 110 0.07 -2.08 -3.11
N ASP A 111 -1.08 -1.47 -2.91
CA ASP A 111 -1.26 -0.07 -2.55
C ASP A 111 -1.89 0.02 -1.15
N GLN A 112 -1.21 0.35 -0.12
CA GLN A 112 0.08 0.96 0.11
C GLN A 112 0.75 0.22 1.28
N LEU A 113 2.05 -0.08 1.17
CA LEU A 113 2.84 -0.65 2.25
C LEU A 113 3.36 0.47 3.16
N LYS A 114 3.36 0.23 4.47
CA LYS A 114 3.68 1.26 5.49
C LYS A 114 4.75 0.82 6.49
N HIS A 115 5.06 -0.48 6.56
CA HIS A 115 5.96 -1.04 7.55
C HIS A 115 7.06 -1.88 6.91
N GLN A 116 8.28 -1.80 7.45
CA GLN A 116 9.43 -2.57 6.93
C GLN A 116 9.17 -4.07 6.94
N ASP A 117 8.61 -4.61 8.01
CA ASP A 117 8.32 -6.05 8.14
C ASP A 117 7.32 -6.54 7.09
N GLU A 118 6.39 -5.67 6.65
CA GLU A 118 5.48 -5.97 5.53
C GLU A 118 6.25 -6.20 4.23
N ILE A 119 7.25 -5.36 3.98
CA ILE A 119 8.10 -5.43 2.78
C ILE A 119 9.00 -6.66 2.85
N GLU A 120 9.63 -6.91 3.99
CA GLU A 120 10.50 -8.07 4.19
C GLU A 120 9.75 -9.39 3.97
N LEU A 121 8.53 -9.51 4.47
CA LEU A 121 7.71 -10.70 4.24
C LEU A 121 7.39 -10.89 2.75
N LEU A 122 7.00 -9.83 2.03
CA LEU A 122 6.73 -9.92 0.60
C LEU A 122 7.99 -10.25 -0.19
N ARG A 123 9.16 -9.69 0.16
CA ARG A 123 10.44 -10.06 -0.44
C ARG A 123 10.79 -11.53 -0.21
N MET A 124 10.56 -12.03 1.00
CA MET A 124 10.81 -13.43 1.34
C MET A 124 9.94 -14.38 0.50
N VAL A 125 8.64 -14.06 0.36
CA VAL A 125 7.67 -14.92 -0.33
C VAL A 125 7.83 -14.87 -1.84
N TYR A 126 7.98 -13.67 -2.43
CA TYR A 126 7.98 -13.48 -3.88
C TYR A 126 9.37 -13.31 -4.49
N GLN A 127 10.39 -13.10 -3.68
CA GLN A 127 11.80 -13.05 -4.09
C GLN A 127 12.03 -12.11 -5.29
N HIS A 128 12.54 -12.65 -6.40
CA HIS A 128 12.85 -11.88 -7.62
C HIS A 128 11.62 -11.32 -8.36
N ASN A 129 10.43 -11.74 -7.96
CA ASN A 129 9.18 -11.28 -8.56
C ASN A 129 8.55 -10.11 -7.77
N PHE A 130 9.16 -9.69 -6.65
CA PHE A 130 8.73 -8.55 -5.87
C PHE A 130 9.62 -7.33 -6.12
N TYR A 131 8.97 -6.20 -6.39
CA TYR A 131 9.61 -4.89 -6.51
C TYR A 131 8.87 -3.87 -5.65
N LEU A 132 9.61 -2.96 -5.04
CA LEU A 132 9.07 -1.88 -4.23
C LEU A 132 9.37 -0.53 -4.89
N LEU A 133 8.31 0.26 -5.15
CA LEU A 133 8.38 1.63 -5.64
C LEU A 133 8.16 2.60 -4.48
N GLY A 134 9.17 3.41 -4.19
CA GLY A 134 9.07 4.52 -3.24
C GLY A 134 8.66 5.82 -3.94
N VAL A 135 7.57 6.42 -3.51
CA VAL A 135 7.10 7.71 -4.02
C VAL A 135 7.56 8.83 -3.10
N ILE A 136 8.38 9.74 -3.64
CA ILE A 136 8.97 10.84 -2.90
C ILE A 136 8.33 12.15 -3.36
N ARG A 137 7.82 12.94 -2.41
CA ARG A 137 7.31 14.29 -2.65
C ARG A 137 7.76 15.23 -1.54
N SER A 138 7.99 16.48 -1.89
CA SER A 138 8.26 17.51 -0.88
C SER A 138 7.08 17.66 0.08
N GLU A 139 7.35 18.11 1.30
CA GLU A 139 6.26 18.35 2.26
C GLU A 139 5.24 19.37 1.76
N VAL A 140 5.72 20.38 1.02
CA VAL A 140 4.85 21.40 0.43
C VAL A 140 3.86 20.79 -0.56
N GLU A 141 4.33 19.90 -1.43
CA GLU A 141 3.46 19.20 -2.38
C GLU A 141 2.49 18.25 -1.68
N ARG A 142 2.97 17.51 -0.69
CA ARG A 142 2.14 16.61 0.12
C ARG A 142 1.02 17.35 0.84
N LYS A 143 1.32 18.48 1.45
CA LYS A 143 0.31 19.37 2.08
C LYS A 143 -0.70 19.90 1.07
N ARG A 144 -0.24 20.29 -0.13
CA ARG A 144 -1.14 20.72 -1.20
C ARG A 144 -2.07 19.59 -1.62
N ASN A 145 -1.54 18.39 -1.90
CA ASN A 145 -2.33 17.24 -2.31
C ASN A 145 -3.44 16.91 -1.29
N LEU A 146 -3.10 16.88 0.01
CA LEU A 146 -4.08 16.62 1.06
C LEU A 146 -5.17 17.70 1.15
N ARG A 147 -4.80 18.96 0.92
CA ARG A 147 -5.78 20.06 0.86
C ARG A 147 -6.70 19.95 -0.36
N ASP A 148 -6.15 19.56 -1.50
CA ASP A 148 -6.93 19.32 -2.73
C ASP A 148 -7.91 18.15 -2.57
N GLU A 149 -7.62 17.20 -1.68
CA GLU A 149 -8.53 16.14 -1.26
C GLU A 149 -9.60 16.60 -0.25
N GLY A 150 -9.57 17.85 0.20
CA GLY A 150 -10.59 18.47 1.06
C GLY A 150 -10.22 18.58 2.54
N LEU A 151 -8.99 18.27 2.95
CA LEU A 151 -8.56 18.46 4.34
C LEU A 151 -8.30 19.96 4.63
N SER A 152 -8.72 20.42 5.79
CA SER A 152 -8.34 21.73 6.31
C SER A 152 -6.85 21.78 6.66
N LYS A 153 -6.30 22.97 6.85
CA LYS A 153 -4.88 23.14 7.22
C LYS A 153 -4.52 22.39 8.51
N SER A 154 -5.36 22.49 9.53
CA SER A 154 -5.15 21.81 10.82
C SER A 154 -5.20 20.28 10.68
N GLU A 155 -6.13 19.75 9.89
CA GLU A 155 -6.25 18.31 9.63
C GLU A 155 -5.03 17.78 8.88
N VAL A 156 -4.52 18.52 7.88
CA VAL A 156 -3.28 18.18 7.17
C VAL A 156 -2.10 18.07 8.13
N ASP A 157 -1.95 19.05 9.04
CA ASP A 157 -0.85 19.03 10.00
C ASP A 157 -0.96 17.83 10.97
N ILE A 158 -2.17 17.45 11.39
CA ILE A 158 -2.42 16.27 12.22
C ILE A 158 -2.02 14.98 11.46
N VAL A 159 -2.51 14.80 10.24
CA VAL A 159 -2.24 13.59 9.43
C VAL A 159 -0.76 13.42 9.12
N ILE A 160 -0.07 14.50 8.75
CA ILE A 160 1.38 14.48 8.50
C ILE A 160 2.18 14.21 9.77
N HIS A 161 1.75 14.79 10.91
CA HIS A 161 2.41 14.55 12.18
C HIS A 161 2.28 13.09 12.62
N HIS A 162 1.10 12.50 12.45
CA HIS A 162 0.86 11.08 12.73
C HIS A 162 1.77 10.19 11.88
N ASP A 163 1.84 10.42 10.58
CA ASP A 163 2.68 9.67 9.64
C ASP A 163 4.18 9.69 10.05
N ARG A 164 4.64 10.79 10.64
CA ARG A 164 6.01 10.94 11.16
C ARG A 164 6.23 10.27 12.51
N LYS A 165 5.23 10.34 13.40
CA LYS A 165 5.35 9.90 14.80
C LYS A 165 5.26 8.39 14.96
N SER A 166 4.69 7.70 14.01
CA SER A 166 4.49 6.24 14.01
C SER A 166 5.79 5.45 13.77
N GLU A 167 6.92 5.93 14.28
CA GLU A 167 8.22 5.23 14.25
C GLU A 167 8.39 4.21 15.40
N SER A 168 7.32 3.93 16.14
CA SER A 168 7.32 2.83 17.11
C SER A 168 7.39 1.48 16.43
N ASP A 169 7.82 0.43 17.12
CA ASP A 169 7.99 -0.93 16.56
C ASP A 169 6.71 -1.50 15.92
N TYR A 170 5.55 -0.98 16.28
CA TYR A 170 4.23 -1.42 15.78
C TYR A 170 3.55 -0.37 14.88
N GLY A 171 4.06 0.85 14.82
CA GLY A 171 3.51 1.94 14.01
C GLY A 171 3.93 1.89 12.55
N GLN A 172 3.58 2.95 11.84
CA GLN A 172 3.95 3.10 10.42
C GLN A 172 5.43 3.50 10.31
N GLN A 173 6.27 2.65 9.75
CA GLN A 173 7.69 2.93 9.51
C GLN A 173 7.91 3.40 8.07
N THR A 174 7.10 4.35 7.61
CA THR A 174 7.08 4.80 6.21
C THR A 174 8.44 5.29 5.70
N ALA A 175 9.19 6.03 6.53
CA ALA A 175 10.51 6.52 6.14
C ALA A 175 11.50 5.38 5.87
N LYS A 176 11.50 4.35 6.73
CA LYS A 176 12.34 3.15 6.53
C LYS A 176 11.89 2.37 5.30
N ALA A 177 10.58 2.19 5.11
CA ALA A 177 10.01 1.54 3.94
C ALA A 177 10.45 2.22 2.63
N ILE A 178 10.43 3.55 2.59
CA ILE A 178 10.90 4.32 1.43
C ILE A 178 12.39 4.03 1.16
N LEU A 179 13.24 3.98 2.17
CA LEU A 179 14.67 3.72 2.00
C LEU A 179 14.96 2.32 1.44
N ASP A 180 14.10 1.35 1.68
CA ASP A 180 14.22 -0.02 1.18
C ASP A 180 13.68 -0.21 -0.25
N SER A 181 13.24 0.85 -0.91
CA SER A 181 12.65 0.79 -2.24
C SER A 181 13.69 0.43 -3.30
N ASP A 182 13.29 -0.42 -4.26
CA ASP A 182 14.11 -0.79 -5.41
C ASP A 182 14.18 0.35 -6.44
N TYR A 183 13.08 1.11 -6.55
CA TYR A 183 12.95 2.25 -7.45
C TYR A 183 12.29 3.44 -6.74
N PHE A 184 12.66 4.64 -7.18
CA PHE A 184 12.10 5.89 -6.65
C PHE A 184 11.44 6.71 -7.75
N VAL A 185 10.25 7.20 -7.45
CA VAL A 185 9.50 8.14 -8.30
C VAL A 185 9.40 9.48 -7.57
N LYS A 186 9.71 10.58 -8.28
CA LYS A 186 9.65 11.95 -7.77
C LYS A 186 8.56 12.74 -8.47
#